data_e6a257ffc1b0e4bde41d9ae030f807ca
#
_entry.id   e6a257ffc1b0e4bde41d9ae030f807ca
#
_cell.length_a   1.000
_cell.length_b   1.000
_cell.length_c   1.000
_cell.angle_alpha   90.00
_cell.angle_beta   90.00
_cell.angle_gamma   90.00
#
_symmetry.space_group_name_H-M   'P 1'
#
loop_
_entity.id
_entity.type
_entity.pdbx_description
1 polymer ?
#
loop_
_entity_poly.entity_id
_entity_poly.type
_entity_poly.pdbx_seq_one_letter_code
_entity_poly.pdbx_strand_id
1 'polypeptide(L)'
;RDQPRSRGLGDVYKRQTKSGIAPFYSDKYAKIGFQVSELFDEELLQEKVQRVSEMKNVILEHLYHKPLIDPAELLNTLHEYRDMIAPFVCDVSVFLDKALKEGKTILLEGQLGTMKDPDHGIYPMVTSSSTLAAYGAIGAGIPPYEIKQIVTVSKAYSSSVGAGAFVSEIFGDEADELRHRGGDGGEFGATTGRPRRMGWFDCVATKYGCRLQGATDVAFTVLDALGYLDEIPV
;
A
#
# COMPACT_ATOMS: atom_id res chain seq x y z
N ARG A 1 21.28 1.85 -0.85
CA ARG A 1 22.19 2.50 -1.84
C ARG A 1 21.35 3.04 -2.96
N ASP A 2 21.61 4.29 -3.34
CA ASP A 2 20.78 5.05 -4.27
C ASP A 2 20.77 4.43 -5.66
N GLN A 3 19.59 4.27 -6.25
CA GLN A 3 19.44 3.96 -7.67
C GLN A 3 19.88 5.15 -8.52
N PRO A 4 20.34 4.93 -9.78
CA PRO A 4 20.70 6.03 -10.67
C PRO A 4 19.54 7.00 -10.84
N ARG A 5 19.83 8.26 -10.69
CA ARG A 5 18.87 9.35 -10.58
C ARG A 5 18.41 9.81 -11.96
N SER A 6 17.11 9.76 -12.25
CA SER A 6 16.54 10.74 -13.17
C SER A 6 16.38 12.06 -12.39
N ARG A 7 16.89 13.17 -12.94
CA ARG A 7 16.70 14.50 -12.33
C ARG A 7 15.19 14.81 -12.34
N GLY A 8 14.60 14.92 -11.16
CA GLY A 8 13.17 15.18 -10.96
C GLY A 8 12.42 14.08 -10.19
N LEU A 9 12.89 12.84 -10.18
CA LEU A 9 12.32 11.76 -9.38
C LEU A 9 13.17 11.42 -8.13
N GLY A 10 14.28 12.11 -7.92
CA GLY A 10 15.24 11.81 -6.85
C GLY A 10 14.63 11.76 -5.44
N ASP A 11 13.65 12.58 -5.14
CA ASP A 11 13.01 12.61 -3.82
C ASP A 11 12.00 11.48 -3.66
N VAL A 12 11.33 11.04 -4.73
CA VAL A 12 10.47 9.85 -4.74
C VAL A 12 11.28 8.61 -4.38
N TYR A 13 12.45 8.44 -5.01
CA TYR A 13 13.32 7.29 -4.79
C TYR A 13 14.06 7.32 -3.44
N LYS A 14 14.36 8.48 -2.90
CA LYS A 14 15.04 8.61 -1.61
C LYS A 14 14.23 8.12 -0.41
N ARG A 15 12.90 8.13 -0.51
CA ARG A 15 11.99 7.83 0.59
C ARG A 15 11.14 6.56 0.40
N GLN A 16 11.55 5.69 -0.51
CA GLN A 16 10.89 4.39 -0.73
C GLN A 16 11.14 3.42 0.44
N THR A 17 10.17 2.55 0.69
CA THR A 17 10.28 1.48 1.69
C THR A 17 11.20 0.34 1.25
N LYS A 18 11.46 0.23 -0.07
CA LYS A 18 12.24 -0.86 -0.70
C LYS A 18 11.67 -2.26 -0.43
N SER A 19 10.36 -2.35 -0.23
CA SER A 19 9.64 -3.60 0.04
C SER A 19 9.17 -4.33 -1.22
N GLY A 20 9.50 -3.83 -2.42
CA GLY A 20 9.17 -4.48 -3.69
C GLY A 20 7.78 -4.19 -4.24
N ILE A 21 6.98 -3.35 -3.60
CA ILE A 21 5.58 -3.09 -4.01
C ILE A 21 5.49 -2.44 -5.39
N ALA A 22 6.29 -1.40 -5.68
CA ALA A 22 6.25 -0.73 -6.98
C ALA A 22 6.66 -1.65 -8.15
N PRO A 23 7.77 -2.42 -8.08
CA PRO A 23 8.08 -3.39 -9.11
C PRO A 23 7.03 -4.49 -9.25
N PHE A 24 6.42 -4.95 -8.15
CA PHE A 24 5.34 -5.93 -8.21
C PHE A 24 4.14 -5.43 -9.05
N TYR A 25 3.65 -4.21 -8.80
CA TYR A 25 2.56 -3.65 -9.60
C TYR A 25 2.97 -3.35 -11.04
N SER A 26 4.21 -2.91 -11.26
CA SER A 26 4.77 -2.77 -12.61
C SER A 26 4.70 -4.10 -13.38
N ASP A 27 5.14 -5.19 -12.78
CA ASP A 27 5.12 -6.52 -13.38
C ASP A 27 3.70 -7.05 -13.59
N LYS A 28 2.78 -6.76 -12.66
CA LYS A 28 1.36 -7.10 -12.79
C LYS A 28 0.75 -6.48 -14.06
N TYR A 29 0.94 -5.18 -14.26
CA TYR A 29 0.38 -4.47 -15.42
C TYR A 29 1.15 -4.75 -16.72
N ALA A 30 2.43 -5.09 -16.64
CA ALA A 30 3.20 -5.63 -17.76
C ALA A 30 2.85 -7.09 -18.09
N LYS A 31 2.01 -7.74 -17.26
CA LYS A 31 1.55 -9.14 -17.42
C LYS A 31 2.68 -10.18 -17.37
N ILE A 32 3.74 -9.88 -16.62
CA ILE A 32 4.88 -10.77 -16.39
C ILE A 32 4.97 -11.28 -14.95
N GLY A 33 4.11 -10.76 -14.04
CA GLY A 33 4.00 -11.23 -12.66
C GLY A 33 3.40 -12.62 -12.55
N PHE A 34 3.71 -13.33 -11.48
CA PHE A 34 3.14 -14.66 -11.20
C PHE A 34 1.76 -14.54 -10.56
N GLN A 35 0.82 -15.37 -11.00
CA GLN A 35 -0.46 -15.56 -10.34
C GLN A 35 -0.42 -16.79 -9.44
N VAL A 36 -1.24 -16.81 -8.39
CA VAL A 36 -1.31 -17.95 -7.46
C VAL A 36 -1.69 -19.24 -8.18
N SER A 37 -2.60 -19.20 -9.14
CA SER A 37 -3.00 -20.38 -9.93
C SER A 37 -1.84 -20.99 -10.73
N GLU A 38 -0.91 -20.18 -11.21
CA GLU A 38 0.25 -20.64 -11.98
C GLU A 38 1.25 -21.43 -11.14
N LEU A 39 1.24 -21.27 -9.81
CA LEU A 39 2.08 -22.07 -8.91
C LEU A 39 1.70 -23.56 -8.90
N PHE A 40 0.51 -23.89 -9.35
CA PHE A 40 -0.03 -25.26 -9.39
C PHE A 40 0.03 -25.89 -10.79
N ASP A 41 0.61 -25.19 -11.75
CA ASP A 41 0.89 -25.69 -13.10
C ASP A 41 2.43 -25.72 -13.29
N GLU A 42 3.01 -26.89 -13.11
CA GLU A 42 4.46 -27.05 -13.06
C GLU A 42 5.16 -26.66 -14.36
N GLU A 43 4.59 -27.04 -15.50
CA GLU A 43 5.17 -26.76 -16.82
C GLU A 43 5.15 -25.23 -17.09
N LEU A 44 4.00 -24.60 -16.87
CA LEU A 44 3.83 -23.15 -17.02
C LEU A 44 4.72 -22.38 -16.05
N LEU A 45 4.84 -22.85 -14.80
CA LEU A 45 5.66 -22.20 -13.77
C LEU A 45 7.13 -22.21 -14.17
N GLN A 46 7.66 -23.35 -14.61
CA GLN A 46 9.06 -23.48 -15.04
C GLN A 46 9.37 -22.57 -16.23
N GLU A 47 8.52 -22.62 -17.28
CA GLU A 47 8.68 -21.74 -18.45
C GLU A 47 8.70 -20.27 -18.06
N LYS A 48 7.74 -19.87 -17.19
CA LYS A 48 7.60 -18.47 -16.77
C LYS A 48 8.76 -18.02 -15.90
N VAL A 49 9.23 -18.85 -14.98
CA VAL A 49 10.42 -18.57 -14.14
C VAL A 49 11.62 -18.31 -15.02
N GLN A 50 11.88 -19.17 -16.01
CA GLN A 50 13.00 -19.01 -16.93
C GLN A 50 12.91 -17.68 -17.68
N ARG A 51 11.81 -17.43 -18.35
CA ARG A 51 11.57 -16.21 -19.14
C ARG A 51 11.66 -14.92 -18.31
N VAL A 52 11.05 -14.90 -17.13
CA VAL A 52 11.05 -13.71 -16.27
C VAL A 52 12.45 -13.47 -15.70
N SER A 53 13.15 -14.52 -15.31
CA SER A 53 14.53 -14.40 -14.82
C SER A 53 15.46 -13.83 -15.87
N GLU A 54 15.38 -14.30 -17.11
CA GLU A 54 16.17 -13.75 -18.24
C GLU A 54 15.93 -12.25 -18.42
N MET A 55 14.65 -11.81 -18.47
CA MET A 55 14.30 -10.40 -18.60
C MET A 55 14.82 -9.56 -17.43
N LYS A 56 14.66 -10.05 -16.21
CA LYS A 56 15.08 -9.31 -14.99
C LYS A 56 16.59 -9.27 -14.87
N ASN A 57 17.29 -10.32 -15.27
CA ASN A 57 18.74 -10.39 -15.23
C ASN A 57 19.42 -9.38 -16.16
N VAL A 58 18.83 -9.08 -17.33
CA VAL A 58 19.31 -7.98 -18.17
C VAL A 58 19.29 -6.65 -17.42
N ILE A 59 18.21 -6.37 -16.68
CA ILE A 59 18.08 -5.14 -15.90
C ILE A 59 19.02 -5.15 -14.70
N LEU A 60 19.14 -6.28 -14.02
CA LEU A 60 20.02 -6.42 -12.85
C LEU A 60 21.48 -6.23 -13.23
N GLU A 61 21.92 -6.85 -14.33
CA GLU A 61 23.29 -6.79 -14.78
C GLU A 61 23.66 -5.40 -15.33
N HIS A 62 22.91 -4.92 -16.31
CA HIS A 62 23.32 -3.74 -17.09
C HIS A 62 22.86 -2.41 -16.50
N LEU A 63 21.74 -2.40 -15.74
CA LEU A 63 21.22 -1.16 -15.16
C LEU A 63 21.52 -1.01 -13.68
N TYR A 64 21.33 -2.09 -12.90
CA TYR A 64 21.47 -2.03 -11.46
C TYR A 64 22.80 -2.55 -10.93
N HIS A 65 23.56 -3.26 -11.73
CA HIS A 65 24.83 -3.91 -11.34
C HIS A 65 24.66 -4.73 -10.05
N LYS A 66 23.68 -5.62 -10.06
CA LYS A 66 23.29 -6.48 -8.94
C LYS A 66 23.49 -7.95 -9.30
N PRO A 67 23.60 -8.83 -8.29
CA PRO A 67 23.59 -10.26 -8.52
C PRO A 67 22.39 -10.69 -9.36
N LEU A 68 22.61 -11.66 -10.23
CA LEU A 68 21.57 -12.23 -11.07
C LEU A 68 20.64 -13.15 -10.26
N ILE A 69 19.43 -13.30 -10.74
CA ILE A 69 18.48 -14.29 -10.24
C ILE A 69 18.88 -15.64 -10.82
N ASP A 70 19.04 -16.63 -9.95
CA ASP A 70 19.13 -18.04 -10.38
C ASP A 70 17.69 -18.58 -10.54
N PRO A 71 17.30 -19.00 -11.76
CA PRO A 71 15.97 -19.55 -12.00
C PRO A 71 15.64 -20.77 -11.13
N ALA A 72 16.63 -21.62 -10.83
CA ALA A 72 16.42 -22.81 -10.02
C ALA A 72 16.12 -22.45 -8.55
N GLU A 73 16.86 -21.49 -7.98
CA GLU A 73 16.59 -21.00 -6.62
C GLU A 73 15.24 -20.31 -6.53
N LEU A 74 14.86 -19.51 -7.56
CA LEU A 74 13.55 -18.88 -7.62
C LEU A 74 12.43 -19.91 -7.69
N LEU A 75 12.58 -20.94 -8.54
CA LEU A 75 11.58 -22.01 -8.67
C LEU A 75 11.41 -22.76 -7.34
N ASN A 76 12.47 -23.12 -6.66
CA ASN A 76 12.43 -23.76 -5.36
C ASN A 76 11.68 -22.89 -4.32
N THR A 77 11.98 -21.59 -4.29
CA THR A 77 11.27 -20.66 -3.39
C THR A 77 9.77 -20.59 -3.70
N LEU A 78 9.38 -20.60 -4.97
CA LEU A 78 7.98 -20.59 -5.38
C LEU A 78 7.27 -21.91 -5.03
N HIS A 79 7.97 -23.05 -5.08
CA HIS A 79 7.45 -24.35 -4.61
C HIS A 79 7.20 -24.32 -3.08
N GLU A 80 8.12 -23.79 -2.30
CA GLU A 80 7.95 -23.64 -0.85
C GLU A 80 6.73 -22.77 -0.54
N TYR A 81 6.56 -21.63 -1.25
CA TYR A 81 5.40 -20.77 -1.09
C TYR A 81 4.10 -21.46 -1.52
N ARG A 82 4.11 -22.19 -2.64
CA ARG A 82 2.96 -23.00 -3.09
C ARG A 82 2.52 -23.96 -2.00
N ASP A 83 3.46 -24.74 -1.45
CA ASP A 83 3.15 -25.76 -0.44
C ASP A 83 2.61 -25.15 0.85
N MET A 84 3.15 -23.98 1.24
CA MET A 84 2.67 -23.23 2.41
C MET A 84 1.25 -22.71 2.24
N ILE A 85 0.90 -22.18 1.06
CA ILE A 85 -0.41 -21.55 0.82
C ILE A 85 -1.48 -22.52 0.32
N ALA A 86 -1.10 -23.70 -0.18
CA ALA A 86 -2.03 -24.65 -0.79
C ALA A 86 -3.32 -24.92 0.01
N PRO A 87 -3.29 -25.06 1.34
CA PRO A 87 -4.51 -25.26 2.13
C PRO A 87 -5.49 -24.10 2.13
N PHE A 88 -5.04 -22.90 1.73
CA PHE A 88 -5.80 -21.64 1.76
C PHE A 88 -6.23 -21.16 0.38
N VAL A 89 -5.84 -21.86 -0.68
CA VAL A 89 -6.16 -21.47 -2.07
C VAL A 89 -7.54 -21.97 -2.47
N CYS A 90 -8.35 -21.08 -2.99
CA CYS A 90 -9.66 -21.38 -3.55
C CYS A 90 -10.02 -20.36 -4.64
N ASP A 91 -11.11 -20.60 -5.37
CA ASP A 91 -11.74 -19.56 -6.17
C ASP A 91 -12.44 -18.55 -5.24
N VAL A 92 -11.78 -17.43 -5.00
CA VAL A 92 -12.24 -16.40 -4.06
C VAL A 92 -13.56 -15.79 -4.52
N SER A 93 -13.77 -15.63 -5.82
CA SER A 93 -15.02 -15.05 -6.36
C SER A 93 -16.23 -15.94 -6.07
N VAL A 94 -16.09 -17.24 -6.26
CA VAL A 94 -17.12 -18.23 -5.93
C VAL A 94 -17.33 -18.32 -4.42
N PHE A 95 -16.25 -18.32 -3.64
CA PHE A 95 -16.32 -18.36 -2.19
C PHE A 95 -17.09 -17.17 -1.61
N LEU A 96 -16.79 -15.95 -2.07
CA LEU A 96 -17.42 -14.73 -1.58
C LEU A 96 -18.87 -14.58 -2.09
N ASP A 97 -19.17 -14.98 -3.34
CA ASP A 97 -20.54 -15.01 -3.83
C ASP A 97 -21.42 -15.92 -2.97
N LYS A 98 -20.92 -17.10 -2.62
CA LYS A 98 -21.62 -18.00 -1.70
C LYS A 98 -21.83 -17.37 -0.32
N ALA A 99 -20.80 -16.74 0.24
CA ALA A 99 -20.88 -16.07 1.53
C ALA A 99 -21.94 -14.95 1.52
N LEU A 100 -22.01 -14.14 0.47
CA LEU A 100 -23.04 -13.11 0.29
C LEU A 100 -24.44 -13.70 0.22
N LYS A 101 -24.63 -14.77 -0.56
CA LYS A 101 -25.93 -15.48 -0.67
C LYS A 101 -26.37 -16.10 0.66
N GLU A 102 -25.44 -16.51 1.49
CA GLU A 102 -25.69 -17.01 2.85
C GLU A 102 -25.94 -15.89 3.88
N GLY A 103 -25.91 -14.63 3.48
CA GLY A 103 -26.08 -13.47 4.34
C GLY A 103 -24.92 -13.20 5.31
N LYS A 104 -23.70 -13.64 4.97
CA LYS A 104 -22.51 -13.35 5.77
C LYS A 104 -22.12 -11.88 5.68
N THR A 105 -21.61 -11.33 6.76
CA THR A 105 -20.95 -10.03 6.76
C THR A 105 -19.52 -10.16 6.30
N ILE A 106 -19.14 -9.39 5.30
CA ILE A 106 -17.79 -9.34 4.75
C ILE A 106 -17.16 -7.99 5.11
N LEU A 107 -16.02 -8.03 5.79
CA LEU A 107 -15.21 -6.83 6.06
C LEU A 107 -14.10 -6.73 5.01
N LEU A 108 -14.09 -5.62 4.29
CA LEU A 108 -13.02 -5.26 3.36
C LEU A 108 -12.11 -4.23 4.03
N GLU A 109 -10.85 -4.56 4.19
CA GLU A 109 -9.85 -3.66 4.74
C GLU A 109 -9.01 -3.04 3.63
N GLY A 110 -9.09 -1.72 3.49
CA GLY A 110 -8.20 -0.94 2.63
C GLY A 110 -6.92 -0.53 3.36
N GLN A 111 -6.06 0.21 2.65
CA GLN A 111 -4.74 0.57 3.18
C GLN A 111 -4.28 1.96 2.71
N LEU A 112 -3.32 2.54 3.40
CA LEU A 112 -2.56 3.78 3.14
C LEU A 112 -3.33 5.09 3.18
N GLY A 113 -4.44 5.25 2.52
CA GLY A 113 -5.24 6.49 2.50
C GLY A 113 -5.31 7.17 1.13
N THR A 114 -6.34 7.99 0.96
CA THR A 114 -6.78 8.58 -0.31
C THR A 114 -5.71 9.40 -1.00
N MET A 115 -4.93 10.20 -0.25
CA MET A 115 -3.87 11.04 -0.84
C MET A 115 -2.68 10.24 -1.40
N LYS A 116 -2.66 8.93 -1.20
CA LYS A 116 -1.67 8.00 -1.76
C LYS A 116 -2.19 7.17 -2.94
N ASP A 117 -3.42 7.41 -3.36
CA ASP A 117 -3.99 6.77 -4.55
C ASP A 117 -3.26 7.22 -5.81
N PRO A 118 -2.93 6.32 -6.76
CA PRO A 118 -2.19 6.67 -7.98
C PRO A 118 -2.92 7.67 -8.87
N ASP A 119 -4.25 7.62 -8.90
CA ASP A 119 -5.07 8.43 -9.82
C ASP A 119 -5.57 9.72 -9.15
N HIS A 120 -5.82 9.69 -7.84
CA HIS A 120 -6.48 10.80 -7.12
C HIS A 120 -5.63 11.39 -5.99
N GLY A 121 -4.47 10.83 -5.71
CA GLY A 121 -3.55 11.31 -4.68
C GLY A 121 -2.57 12.37 -5.17
N ILE A 122 -1.56 12.63 -4.35
CA ILE A 122 -0.51 13.64 -4.60
C ILE A 122 0.59 13.09 -5.53
N TYR A 123 0.23 12.66 -6.73
CA TYR A 123 1.18 12.12 -7.70
C TYR A 123 2.39 13.05 -7.91
N PRO A 124 3.64 12.54 -8.00
CA PRO A 124 4.05 11.14 -8.02
C PRO A 124 4.31 10.52 -6.63
N MET A 125 4.00 11.21 -5.54
CA MET A 125 4.26 10.76 -4.17
C MET A 125 3.14 9.85 -3.63
N VAL A 126 2.74 8.88 -4.44
CA VAL A 126 1.64 7.94 -4.22
C VAL A 126 2.16 6.50 -4.01
N THR A 127 1.28 5.58 -3.64
CA THR A 127 1.54 4.15 -3.70
C THR A 127 1.24 3.60 -5.10
N SER A 128 1.52 2.33 -5.33
CA SER A 128 1.30 1.68 -6.63
C SER A 128 -0.06 0.99 -6.75
N SER A 129 -0.80 0.89 -5.65
CA SER A 129 -2.15 0.30 -5.61
C SER A 129 -3.21 1.35 -5.36
N SER A 130 -4.44 1.12 -5.81
CA SER A 130 -5.56 1.98 -5.45
C SER A 130 -5.88 1.85 -3.96
N THR A 131 -6.07 2.99 -3.31
CA THR A 131 -6.39 3.10 -1.89
C THR A 131 -7.87 3.44 -1.67
N LEU A 132 -8.65 3.53 -2.75
CA LEU A 132 -10.08 3.85 -2.68
C LEU A 132 -10.92 2.62 -2.31
N ALA A 133 -11.96 2.81 -1.54
CA ALA A 133 -12.89 1.77 -1.10
C ALA A 133 -13.50 0.98 -2.27
N ALA A 134 -13.74 1.65 -3.41
CA ALA A 134 -14.22 1.00 -4.63
C ALA A 134 -13.31 -0.13 -5.12
N TYR A 135 -12.00 -0.06 -4.86
CA TYR A 135 -11.07 -1.13 -5.21
C TYR A 135 -11.28 -2.40 -4.39
N GLY A 136 -11.90 -2.30 -3.23
CA GLY A 136 -12.29 -3.46 -2.42
C GLY A 136 -13.19 -4.43 -3.20
N ALA A 137 -14.16 -3.91 -3.96
CA ALA A 137 -14.99 -4.74 -4.82
C ALA A 137 -14.19 -5.43 -5.93
N ILE A 138 -13.28 -4.68 -6.58
CA ILE A 138 -12.41 -5.22 -7.65
C ILE A 138 -11.47 -6.27 -7.08
N GLY A 139 -10.81 -6.00 -5.97
CA GLY A 139 -9.84 -6.91 -5.33
C GLY A 139 -10.48 -8.20 -4.81
N ALA A 140 -11.69 -8.11 -4.28
CA ALA A 140 -12.45 -9.25 -3.76
C ALA A 140 -13.25 -10.00 -4.84
N GLY A 141 -13.44 -9.41 -6.03
CA GLY A 141 -14.28 -10.00 -7.09
C GLY A 141 -15.77 -10.03 -6.74
N ILE A 142 -16.26 -9.03 -5.99
CA ILE A 142 -17.68 -8.90 -5.63
C ILE A 142 -18.33 -7.73 -6.37
N PRO A 143 -19.65 -7.73 -6.56
CA PRO A 143 -20.34 -6.59 -7.16
C PRO A 143 -20.18 -5.32 -6.31
N PRO A 144 -19.90 -4.14 -6.93
CA PRO A 144 -19.66 -2.92 -6.18
C PRO A 144 -20.87 -2.44 -5.35
N TYR A 145 -22.08 -2.81 -5.75
CA TYR A 145 -23.31 -2.49 -5.02
C TYR A 145 -23.47 -3.30 -3.72
N GLU A 146 -22.63 -4.30 -3.47
CA GLU A 146 -22.61 -5.04 -2.21
C GLU A 146 -21.87 -4.30 -1.10
N ILE A 147 -21.07 -3.30 -1.42
CA ILE A 147 -20.47 -2.41 -0.43
C ILE A 147 -21.55 -1.43 0.07
N LYS A 148 -22.04 -1.66 1.28
CA LYS A 148 -23.14 -0.89 1.88
C LYS A 148 -22.65 0.20 2.84
N GLN A 149 -21.52 -0.03 3.48
CA GLN A 149 -20.96 0.87 4.48
C GLN A 149 -19.47 1.07 4.20
N ILE A 150 -19.04 2.31 4.21
CA ILE A 150 -17.64 2.70 4.02
C ILE A 150 -17.22 3.57 5.20
N VAL A 151 -16.44 2.98 6.09
CA VAL A 151 -15.87 3.68 7.24
C VAL A 151 -14.49 4.19 6.87
N THR A 152 -14.31 5.49 6.75
CA THR A 152 -12.98 6.09 6.61
C THR A 152 -12.37 6.31 7.99
N VAL A 153 -11.13 5.88 8.15
CA VAL A 153 -10.37 6.10 9.38
C VAL A 153 -9.46 7.30 9.18
N SER A 154 -9.61 8.30 10.04
CA SER A 154 -8.79 9.52 10.02
C SER A 154 -8.20 9.78 11.41
N LYS A 155 -6.92 10.09 11.47
CA LYS A 155 -6.33 10.60 12.69
C LYS A 155 -6.83 12.01 12.97
N ALA A 156 -6.88 12.40 14.23
CA ALA A 156 -7.20 13.76 14.64
C ALA A 156 -6.06 14.78 14.35
N TYR A 157 -4.98 14.33 13.77
CA TYR A 157 -3.87 15.11 13.24
C TYR A 157 -3.34 14.45 11.97
N SER A 158 -2.44 15.08 11.25
CA SER A 158 -1.86 14.54 10.02
C SER A 158 -0.43 14.04 10.23
N SER A 159 -0.07 12.91 9.59
CA SER A 159 1.30 12.42 9.55
C SER A 159 1.67 11.82 8.20
N SER A 160 2.93 11.94 7.78
CA SER A 160 3.39 11.40 6.50
C SER A 160 4.84 10.91 6.59
N VAL A 161 5.11 9.72 6.05
CA VAL A 161 6.48 9.20 5.90
C VAL A 161 7.16 9.74 4.65
N GLY A 162 6.38 9.97 3.58
CA GLY A 162 6.86 10.32 2.26
C GLY A 162 7.13 11.82 2.05
N ALA A 163 7.77 12.13 0.94
CA ALA A 163 7.82 13.49 0.39
C ALA A 163 6.43 13.87 -0.19
N GLY A 164 6.30 15.12 -0.65
CA GLY A 164 5.11 15.65 -1.29
C GLY A 164 4.47 16.77 -0.48
N ALA A 165 3.39 17.30 -1.02
CA ALA A 165 2.64 18.38 -0.41
C ALA A 165 2.06 17.96 0.96
N PHE A 166 2.19 18.85 1.94
CA PHE A 166 1.67 18.65 3.28
C PHE A 166 1.32 20.04 3.84
N VAL A 167 0.13 20.53 3.55
CA VAL A 167 -0.27 21.93 3.75
C VAL A 167 -0.29 22.31 5.23
N SER A 168 -0.76 21.41 6.09
CA SER A 168 -0.83 21.61 7.55
C SER A 168 0.43 21.19 8.29
N GLU A 169 1.59 21.05 7.60
CA GLU A 169 2.84 20.60 8.23
C GLU A 169 3.35 21.58 9.28
N ILE A 170 3.75 21.04 10.42
CA ILE A 170 4.38 21.78 11.53
C ILE A 170 5.82 21.33 11.72
N PHE A 171 6.64 22.17 12.35
CA PHE A 171 8.08 21.98 12.50
C PHE A 171 8.55 22.28 13.91
N GLY A 172 9.78 21.86 14.22
CA GLY A 172 10.41 22.15 15.51
C GLY A 172 9.78 21.38 16.67
N ASP A 173 9.84 21.97 17.86
CA ASP A 173 9.43 21.34 19.11
C ASP A 173 7.97 20.89 19.11
N GLU A 174 7.10 21.65 18.48
CA GLU A 174 5.67 21.30 18.32
C GLU A 174 5.47 20.02 17.53
N ALA A 175 6.21 19.85 16.41
CA ALA A 175 6.17 18.63 15.62
C ALA A 175 6.77 17.44 16.38
N ASP A 176 7.82 17.68 17.15
CA ASP A 176 8.49 16.65 17.94
C ASP A 176 7.61 16.16 19.10
N GLU A 177 6.94 17.09 19.79
CA GLU A 177 5.99 16.76 20.86
C GLU A 177 4.83 15.91 20.32
N LEU A 178 4.18 16.35 19.23
CA LEU A 178 3.10 15.61 18.63
C LEU A 178 3.58 14.24 18.10
N ARG A 179 4.78 14.16 17.57
CA ARG A 179 5.36 12.88 17.08
C ARG A 179 5.55 11.88 18.20
N HIS A 180 6.01 12.31 19.36
CA HIS A 180 6.23 11.42 20.49
C HIS A 180 4.93 10.96 21.16
N ARG A 181 3.91 11.81 21.16
CA ARG A 181 2.58 11.48 21.71
C ARG A 181 1.71 10.66 20.78
N GLY A 182 1.97 10.71 19.47
CA GLY A 182 1.14 10.08 18.45
C GLY A 182 1.28 8.57 18.43
N GLY A 183 0.14 7.85 18.38
CA GLY A 183 0.10 6.39 18.32
C GLY A 183 0.74 5.68 19.52
N ASP A 184 0.72 4.37 19.54
CA ASP A 184 1.21 3.56 20.67
C ASP A 184 2.74 3.59 20.89
N GLY A 185 3.49 4.01 19.89
CA GLY A 185 4.96 4.04 19.94
C GLY A 185 5.55 5.30 19.31
N GLY A 186 4.75 6.33 19.15
CA GLY A 186 5.14 7.55 18.42
C GLY A 186 4.98 7.43 16.92
N GLU A 187 5.03 8.56 16.23
CA GLU A 187 4.85 8.65 14.79
C GLU A 187 6.16 8.40 14.03
N PHE A 188 6.53 7.12 13.96
CA PHE A 188 7.69 6.62 13.21
C PHE A 188 7.26 5.62 12.13
N GLY A 189 8.04 5.49 11.08
CA GLY A 189 7.76 4.53 10.01
C GLY A 189 7.92 3.10 10.50
N ALA A 190 6.87 2.29 10.39
CA ALA A 190 6.86 0.91 10.91
C ALA A 190 8.02 0.06 10.38
N THR A 191 8.35 0.18 9.09
CA THR A 191 9.44 -0.61 8.46
C THR A 191 10.81 0.08 8.57
N THR A 192 10.83 1.42 8.60
CA THR A 192 12.08 2.19 8.45
C THR A 192 12.54 2.85 9.73
N GLY A 193 11.70 2.94 10.75
CA GLY A 193 11.95 3.69 11.99
C GLY A 193 12.11 5.21 11.79
N ARG A 194 11.86 5.73 10.58
CA ARG A 194 12.06 7.15 10.28
C ARG A 194 11.00 8.01 10.95
N PRO A 195 11.36 9.16 11.54
CA PRO A 195 10.40 10.10 12.07
C PRO A 195 9.47 10.57 10.94
N ARG A 196 8.17 10.54 11.20
CA ARG A 196 7.15 11.05 10.27
C ARG A 196 7.12 12.58 10.34
N ARG A 197 6.79 13.18 9.21
CA ARG A 197 6.37 14.57 9.14
C ARG A 197 5.04 14.70 9.87
N MET A 198 4.88 15.74 10.66
CA MET A 198 3.70 15.98 11.48
C MET A 198 2.95 17.21 10.99
N GLY A 199 1.67 17.24 11.20
CA GLY A 199 0.83 18.39 10.85
C GLY A 199 -0.49 18.35 11.60
N TRP A 200 -1.14 19.50 11.68
CA TRP A 200 -2.47 19.60 12.25
C TRP A 200 -3.52 18.93 11.34
N PHE A 201 -4.71 18.76 11.86
CA PHE A 201 -5.81 18.16 11.10
C PHE A 201 -6.18 19.05 9.91
N ASP A 202 -6.17 18.46 8.71
CA ASP A 202 -6.51 19.17 7.47
C ASP A 202 -7.95 18.84 7.04
N CYS A 203 -8.85 19.77 7.32
CA CYS A 203 -10.28 19.64 6.98
C CYS A 203 -10.53 19.54 5.48
N VAL A 204 -9.72 20.22 4.65
CA VAL A 204 -9.87 20.23 3.19
C VAL A 204 -9.47 18.88 2.62
N ALA A 205 -8.29 18.39 3.00
CA ALA A 205 -7.79 17.08 2.56
C ALA A 205 -8.70 15.94 3.07
N THR A 206 -9.17 16.01 4.32
CA THR A 206 -10.06 14.99 4.88
C THR A 206 -11.43 14.99 4.19
N LYS A 207 -12.02 16.16 3.93
CA LYS A 207 -13.26 16.28 3.15
C LYS A 207 -13.11 15.74 1.73
N TYR A 208 -11.98 16.02 1.07
CA TYR A 208 -11.65 15.49 -0.24
C TYR A 208 -11.56 13.95 -0.18
N GLY A 209 -10.83 13.41 0.80
CA GLY A 209 -10.68 11.97 1.01
C GLY A 209 -12.01 11.27 1.23
N CYS A 210 -12.84 11.76 2.16
CA CYS A 210 -14.16 11.20 2.44
C CYS A 210 -15.06 11.17 1.21
N ARG A 211 -15.05 12.23 0.41
CA ARG A 211 -15.83 12.31 -0.83
C ARG A 211 -15.39 11.25 -1.85
N LEU A 212 -14.10 11.08 -2.07
CA LEU A 212 -13.57 10.09 -3.01
C LEU A 212 -13.78 8.67 -2.55
N GLN A 213 -13.67 8.42 -1.25
CA GLN A 213 -13.96 7.11 -0.68
C GLN A 213 -15.45 6.75 -0.72
N GLY A 214 -16.35 7.74 -0.87
CA GLY A 214 -17.77 7.53 -0.69
C GLY A 214 -18.11 7.20 0.76
N ALA A 215 -17.44 7.85 1.72
CA ALA A 215 -17.57 7.56 3.14
C ALA A 215 -19.02 7.71 3.61
N THR A 216 -19.55 6.67 4.23
CA THR A 216 -20.81 6.71 4.99
C THR A 216 -20.57 7.15 6.42
N ASP A 217 -19.39 6.82 6.96
CA ASP A 217 -18.98 7.09 8.32
C ASP A 217 -17.51 7.50 8.36
N VAL A 218 -17.13 8.26 9.39
CA VAL A 218 -15.74 8.64 9.66
C VAL A 218 -15.39 8.28 11.09
N ALA A 219 -14.36 7.46 11.26
CA ALA A 219 -13.81 7.16 12.58
C ALA A 219 -12.59 8.04 12.83
N PHE A 220 -12.70 8.97 13.77
CA PHE A 220 -11.55 9.74 14.25
C PHE A 220 -10.78 8.94 15.29
N THR A 221 -9.47 8.82 15.09
CA THR A 221 -8.57 8.07 15.95
C THR A 221 -7.50 8.97 16.56
N VAL A 222 -6.82 8.48 17.60
CA VAL A 222 -5.69 9.14 18.29
C VAL A 222 -6.00 10.55 18.78
N LEU A 223 -7.23 10.79 19.21
CA LEU A 223 -7.65 12.03 19.88
C LEU A 223 -6.94 12.22 21.22
N ASP A 224 -6.68 11.14 21.92
CA ASP A 224 -5.95 11.08 23.19
C ASP A 224 -4.54 11.68 23.09
N ALA A 225 -3.88 11.55 21.95
CA ALA A 225 -2.57 12.15 21.69
C ALA A 225 -2.59 13.69 21.75
N LEU A 226 -3.74 14.32 21.57
CA LEU A 226 -3.93 15.78 21.57
C LEU A 226 -4.38 16.34 22.94
N GLY A 227 -4.52 15.48 23.95
CA GLY A 227 -5.01 15.90 25.29
C GLY A 227 -4.11 16.88 26.06
N TYR A 228 -2.95 17.27 25.51
CA TYR A 228 -2.08 18.29 26.05
C TYR A 228 -2.40 19.71 25.54
N LEU A 229 -3.32 19.82 24.59
CA LEU A 229 -3.72 21.07 23.99
C LEU A 229 -5.03 21.56 24.61
N ASP A 230 -5.11 22.86 24.86
CA ASP A 230 -6.37 23.52 25.27
C ASP A 230 -7.36 23.63 24.09
N GLU A 231 -6.81 23.86 22.88
CA GLU A 231 -7.56 23.91 21.61
C GLU A 231 -6.84 23.11 20.55
N ILE A 232 -7.58 22.33 19.75
CA ILE A 232 -7.02 21.52 18.66
C ILE A 232 -6.99 22.36 17.39
N PRO A 233 -5.82 22.69 16.83
CA PRO A 233 -5.70 23.41 15.57
C PRO A 233 -6.20 22.56 14.37
N VAL A 234 -6.89 23.20 13.42
CA VAL A 234 -7.43 22.60 12.20
C VAL A 234 -7.23 23.53 11.00
#